data_899eed84818abd28614efe6a89d202d9
#
_entry.id   899eed84818abd28614efe6a89d202d9
#
_cell.length_a   1.000
_cell.length_b   1.000
_cell.length_c   1.000
_cell.angle_alpha   90.00
_cell.angle_beta   90.00
_cell.angle_gamma   90.00
#
_symmetry.space_group_name_H-M   'P 1'
#
loop_
_entity.id
_entity.type
_entity.pdbx_description
1 polymer ?
#
loop_
_entity_poly.entity_id
_entity_poly.type
_entity_poly.pdbx_seq_one_letter_code
_entity_poly.pdbx_strand_id
1 'polypeptide(L)'
;EEYYGLIMRGRAILLLLLIVWFVYKNRPELFMRSHKNSLPYTVEEDTIYGVDFPKGIDEALSRRDYREAIRLLYLQTLKQLSDAERIDWQLYKTPTQYIYEVRLPAFRQMTNHFLRVRYGNFEATEELFREMQALQEEIEKGGAV
;
A
#
# COMPACT_ATOMS: atom_id res chain seq x y z
N GLU A 1 -49.82 -4.85 35.23
CA GLU A 1 -48.89 -3.75 34.89
C GLU A 1 -47.45 -4.24 34.80
N GLU A 2 -46.99 -5.14 35.67
CA GLU A 2 -45.65 -5.75 35.56
C GLU A 2 -45.50 -6.59 34.30
N TYR A 3 -46.57 -7.16 33.82
CA TYR A 3 -46.63 -7.99 32.63
C TYR A 3 -46.29 -7.20 31.36
N TYR A 4 -46.80 -5.98 31.25
CA TYR A 4 -46.51 -5.10 30.11
C TYR A 4 -45.04 -4.62 30.09
N GLY A 5 -44.47 -4.37 31.26
CA GLY A 5 -43.04 -4.00 31.36
C GLY A 5 -42.11 -5.11 30.93
N LEU A 6 -42.42 -6.35 31.27
CA LEU A 6 -41.67 -7.52 30.85
C LEU A 6 -41.76 -7.76 29.34
N ILE A 7 -42.94 -7.60 28.76
CA ILE A 7 -43.17 -7.75 27.32
C ILE A 7 -42.41 -6.66 26.52
N MET A 8 -42.46 -5.42 27.03
CA MET A 8 -41.74 -4.31 26.39
C MET A 8 -40.21 -4.51 26.42
N ARG A 9 -39.69 -4.95 27.57
CA ARG A 9 -38.27 -5.27 27.71
C ARG A 9 -37.86 -6.43 26.81
N GLY A 10 -38.68 -7.45 26.73
CA GLY A 10 -38.46 -8.61 25.87
C GLY A 10 -38.44 -8.20 24.37
N ARG A 11 -39.37 -7.34 23.99
CA ARG A 11 -39.42 -6.83 22.62
C ARG A 11 -38.21 -5.95 22.28
N ALA A 12 -37.78 -5.10 23.20
CA ALA A 12 -36.63 -4.26 23.04
C ALA A 12 -35.34 -5.11 22.85
N ILE A 13 -35.17 -6.14 23.65
CA ILE A 13 -34.03 -7.05 23.57
C ILE A 13 -34.06 -7.82 22.25
N LEU A 14 -35.23 -8.31 21.85
CA LEU A 14 -35.41 -9.03 20.59
C LEU A 14 -35.08 -8.15 19.39
N LEU A 15 -35.51 -6.89 19.42
CA LEU A 15 -35.23 -5.92 18.36
C LEU A 15 -33.73 -5.60 18.26
N LEU A 16 -33.09 -5.45 19.41
CA LEU A 16 -31.66 -5.20 19.50
C LEU A 16 -30.86 -6.38 18.95
N LEU A 17 -31.25 -7.62 19.30
CA LEU A 17 -30.63 -8.82 18.75
C LEU A 17 -30.81 -8.92 17.23
N LEU A 18 -31.98 -8.52 16.73
CA LEU A 18 -32.29 -8.53 15.32
C LEU A 18 -31.41 -7.52 14.57
N ILE A 19 -31.23 -6.34 15.15
CA ILE A 19 -30.35 -5.30 14.56
C ILE A 19 -28.89 -5.77 14.53
N VAL A 20 -28.41 -6.34 15.63
CA VAL A 20 -27.05 -6.89 15.71
C VAL A 20 -26.88 -8.02 14.70
N TRP A 21 -27.85 -8.92 14.60
CA TRP A 21 -27.82 -10.00 13.63
C TRP A 21 -27.83 -9.49 12.19
N PHE A 22 -28.65 -8.49 11.90
CA PHE A 22 -28.74 -7.87 10.57
C PHE A 22 -27.44 -7.19 10.18
N VAL A 23 -26.83 -6.42 11.10
CA VAL A 23 -25.55 -5.77 10.89
C VAL A 23 -24.45 -6.82 10.68
N TYR A 24 -24.45 -7.86 11.48
CA TYR A 24 -23.47 -8.95 11.37
C TYR A 24 -23.57 -9.68 10.04
N LYS A 25 -24.80 -9.92 9.57
CA LYS A 25 -25.04 -10.64 8.30
C LYS A 25 -24.70 -9.78 7.08
N ASN A 26 -25.07 -8.51 7.10
CA ASN A 26 -24.90 -7.62 5.94
C ASN A 26 -23.53 -6.91 5.90
N ARG A 27 -22.90 -6.74 7.05
CA ARG A 27 -21.59 -6.10 7.13
C ARG A 27 -20.64 -6.83 8.08
N PRO A 28 -20.27 -8.06 7.75
CA PRO A 28 -19.29 -8.78 8.55
C PRO A 28 -17.94 -8.05 8.62
N GLU A 29 -17.70 -7.15 7.68
CA GLU A 29 -16.50 -6.33 7.61
C GLU A 29 -16.26 -5.48 8.84
N LEU A 30 -17.33 -5.00 9.49
CA LEU A 30 -17.21 -4.16 10.70
C LEU A 30 -16.64 -4.93 11.88
N PHE A 31 -16.96 -6.22 11.98
CA PHE A 31 -16.51 -7.08 13.08
C PHE A 31 -15.17 -7.79 12.77
N MET A 32 -14.86 -7.97 11.47
CA MET A 32 -13.65 -8.64 11.02
C MET A 32 -12.62 -7.67 10.44
N ARG A 33 -12.83 -6.37 10.61
CA ARG A 33 -11.99 -5.33 10.02
C ARG A 33 -10.51 -5.48 10.37
N SER A 34 -10.20 -5.75 11.63
CA SER A 34 -8.82 -5.94 12.05
C SER A 34 -8.19 -7.20 11.45
N HIS A 35 -9.01 -8.21 11.20
CA HIS A 35 -8.57 -9.48 10.63
C HIS A 35 -8.32 -9.34 9.12
N LYS A 36 -9.22 -8.66 8.40
CA LYS A 36 -9.09 -8.45 6.95
C LYS A 36 -7.98 -7.46 6.61
N ASN A 37 -7.78 -6.43 7.43
CA ASN A 37 -6.73 -5.45 7.20
C ASN A 37 -5.33 -5.99 7.49
N SER A 38 -5.24 -7.07 8.25
CA SER A 38 -3.98 -7.78 8.49
C SER A 38 -3.73 -8.89 7.48
N LEU A 39 -4.60 -9.04 6.48
CA LEU A 39 -4.48 -10.10 5.49
C LEU A 39 -3.25 -9.90 4.59
N PRO A 40 -2.71 -11.02 4.09
CA PRO A 40 -1.53 -11.04 3.23
C PRO A 40 -1.64 -10.15 1.99
N TYR A 41 -2.84 -9.71 1.65
CA TYR A 41 -3.11 -8.87 0.48
C TYR A 41 -2.25 -7.61 0.46
N THR A 42 -2.20 -6.88 1.58
CA THR A 42 -1.37 -5.68 1.69
C THR A 42 0.12 -6.05 1.73
N VAL A 43 0.45 -7.17 2.34
CA VAL A 43 1.82 -7.68 2.44
C VAL A 43 2.34 -8.10 1.06
N GLU A 44 1.52 -8.80 0.27
CA GLU A 44 1.90 -9.22 -1.07
C GLU A 44 2.03 -8.04 -2.03
N GLU A 45 1.17 -7.03 -1.87
CA GLU A 45 1.17 -5.86 -2.75
C GLU A 45 2.38 -4.97 -2.55
N ASP A 46 2.79 -4.75 -1.29
CA ASP A 46 3.85 -3.80 -0.96
C ASP A 46 5.19 -4.44 -0.59
N THR A 47 5.32 -5.77 -0.65
CA THR A 47 6.58 -6.42 -0.36
C THR A 47 7.60 -6.20 -1.47
N ILE A 48 8.88 -6.07 -1.07
CA ILE A 48 10.00 -5.97 -2.00
C ILE A 48 10.70 -7.32 -2.20
N TYR A 49 10.38 -8.32 -1.39
CA TYR A 49 11.00 -9.63 -1.46
C TYR A 49 10.06 -10.65 -2.14
N GLY A 50 10.64 -11.56 -2.90
CA GLY A 50 9.88 -12.59 -3.60
C GLY A 50 9.20 -12.11 -4.88
N VAL A 51 9.48 -10.90 -5.36
CA VAL A 51 8.91 -10.33 -6.56
C VAL A 51 9.96 -10.27 -7.67
N ASP A 52 9.58 -10.72 -8.87
CA ASP A 52 10.40 -10.58 -10.05
C ASP A 52 10.10 -9.20 -10.68
N PHE A 53 10.85 -8.18 -10.26
CA PHE A 53 10.61 -6.81 -10.71
C PHE A 53 10.84 -6.61 -12.21
N PRO A 54 11.94 -7.11 -12.82
CA PRO A 54 12.12 -6.91 -14.26
C PRO A 54 10.95 -7.47 -15.07
N LYS A 55 10.49 -8.66 -14.73
CA LYS A 55 9.37 -9.30 -15.41
C LYS A 55 8.07 -8.51 -15.21
N GLY A 56 7.79 -8.12 -13.97
CA GLY A 56 6.58 -7.35 -13.64
C GLY A 56 6.55 -5.99 -14.33
N ILE A 57 7.69 -5.30 -14.38
CA ILE A 57 7.82 -4.01 -15.07
C ILE A 57 7.58 -4.19 -16.57
N ASP A 58 8.21 -5.19 -17.20
CA ASP A 58 8.04 -5.46 -18.63
C ASP A 58 6.57 -5.78 -18.96
N GLU A 59 5.91 -6.56 -18.15
CA GLU A 59 4.49 -6.88 -18.33
C GLU A 59 3.61 -5.63 -18.21
N ALA A 60 3.89 -4.77 -17.23
CA ALA A 60 3.14 -3.52 -17.04
C ALA A 60 3.35 -2.58 -18.22
N LEU A 61 4.59 -2.45 -18.71
CA LEU A 61 4.90 -1.61 -19.88
C LEU A 61 4.22 -2.14 -21.14
N SER A 62 4.15 -3.46 -21.34
CA SER A 62 3.50 -4.05 -22.49
C SER A 62 2.00 -3.77 -22.53
N ARG A 63 1.38 -3.61 -21.37
CA ARG A 63 -0.03 -3.24 -21.24
C ARG A 63 -0.23 -1.72 -21.20
N ARG A 64 0.83 -0.93 -21.25
CA ARG A 64 0.81 0.52 -21.06
C ARG A 64 0.25 0.91 -19.70
N ASP A 65 0.44 0.05 -18.71
CA ASP A 65 0.07 0.33 -17.33
C ASP A 65 1.24 1.00 -16.61
N TYR A 66 1.39 2.29 -16.85
CA TYR A 66 2.52 3.05 -16.31
C TYR A 66 2.43 3.24 -14.81
N ARG A 67 1.22 3.26 -14.27
CA ARG A 67 1.01 3.35 -12.83
C ARG A 67 1.61 2.15 -12.11
N GLU A 68 1.33 0.95 -12.61
CA GLU A 68 1.91 -0.28 -12.08
C GLU A 68 3.41 -0.36 -12.32
N ALA A 69 3.88 0.05 -13.51
CA ALA A 69 5.30 0.08 -13.80
C ALA A 69 6.06 1.02 -12.86
N ILE A 70 5.50 2.20 -12.58
CA ILE A 70 6.09 3.17 -11.64
C ILE A 70 6.13 2.59 -10.23
N ARG A 71 5.05 1.94 -9.79
CA ARG A 71 5.01 1.30 -8.48
C ARG A 71 6.10 0.24 -8.33
N LEU A 72 6.20 -0.64 -9.32
CA LEU A 72 7.21 -1.72 -9.31
C LEU A 72 8.63 -1.16 -9.37
N LEU A 73 8.85 -0.14 -10.18
CA LEU A 73 10.17 0.52 -10.27
C LEU A 73 10.59 1.11 -8.93
N TYR A 74 9.67 1.76 -8.24
CA TYR A 74 9.94 2.32 -6.92
C TYR A 74 10.26 1.22 -5.90
N LEU A 75 9.46 0.15 -5.87
CA LEU A 75 9.71 -0.99 -4.98
C LEU A 75 11.05 -1.67 -5.29
N GLN A 76 11.40 -1.79 -6.55
CA GLN A 76 12.70 -2.31 -6.96
C GLN A 76 13.85 -1.44 -6.43
N THR A 77 13.68 -0.12 -6.46
CA THR A 77 14.65 0.81 -5.90
C THR A 77 14.81 0.62 -4.40
N LEU A 78 13.69 0.44 -3.69
CA LEU A 78 13.73 0.13 -2.25
C LEU A 78 14.48 -1.18 -1.98
N LYS A 79 14.26 -2.19 -2.81
CA LYS A 79 14.99 -3.46 -2.68
C LYS A 79 16.49 -3.28 -2.88
N GLN A 80 16.89 -2.53 -3.89
CA GLN A 80 18.30 -2.23 -4.14
C GLN A 80 18.93 -1.52 -2.95
N LEU A 81 18.23 -0.55 -2.38
CA LEU A 81 18.71 0.17 -1.21
C LEU A 81 18.76 -0.71 0.04
N SER A 82 17.80 -1.60 0.20
CA SER A 82 17.78 -2.56 1.30
C SER A 82 18.93 -3.57 1.18
N ASP A 83 19.16 -4.08 -0.02
CA ASP A 83 20.26 -5.04 -0.27
C ASP A 83 21.63 -4.39 -0.07
N ALA A 84 21.73 -3.09 -0.35
CA ALA A 84 22.94 -2.30 -0.10
C ALA A 84 23.05 -1.82 1.35
N GLU A 85 22.15 -2.22 2.22
CA GLU A 85 22.08 -1.83 3.64
C GLU A 85 21.98 -0.32 3.85
N ARG A 86 21.39 0.39 2.89
CA ARG A 86 21.21 1.85 2.98
C ARG A 86 19.88 2.22 3.59
N ILE A 87 18.91 1.31 3.60
CA ILE A 87 17.66 1.47 4.34
C ILE A 87 17.42 0.21 5.17
N ASP A 88 16.66 0.37 6.25
CA ASP A 88 16.11 -0.74 7.02
C ASP A 88 14.65 -0.89 6.58
N TRP A 89 14.43 -1.76 5.59
CA TRP A 89 13.10 -1.95 5.03
C TRP A 89 12.18 -2.66 6.00
N GLN A 90 11.01 -2.06 6.27
CA GLN A 90 9.97 -2.62 7.11
C GLN A 90 8.61 -2.36 6.47
N LEU A 91 7.69 -3.32 6.58
CA LEU A 91 6.35 -3.19 6.02
C LEU A 91 5.56 -1.99 6.55
N TYR A 92 5.81 -1.61 7.81
CA TYR A 92 5.09 -0.52 8.46
C TYR A 92 5.64 0.87 8.12
N LYS A 93 6.82 0.96 7.50
CA LYS A 93 7.42 2.25 7.17
C LYS A 93 6.79 2.88 5.94
N THR A 94 6.68 4.21 5.98
CA THR A 94 6.20 4.98 4.85
C THR A 94 7.36 5.38 3.92
N PRO A 95 7.08 5.67 2.64
CA PRO A 95 8.13 6.15 1.73
C PRO A 95 8.87 7.38 2.25
N THR A 96 8.17 8.29 2.93
CA THR A 96 8.77 9.49 3.50
C THR A 96 9.85 9.16 4.54
N GLN A 97 9.66 8.11 5.33
CA GLN A 97 10.65 7.69 6.31
C GLN A 97 11.97 7.26 5.65
N TYR A 98 11.89 6.59 4.50
CA TYR A 98 13.09 6.17 3.77
C TYR A 98 13.89 7.35 3.20
N ILE A 99 13.23 8.48 2.89
CA ILE A 99 13.92 9.70 2.44
C ILE A 99 14.95 10.16 3.48
N TYR A 100 14.59 10.07 4.76
CA TYR A 100 15.48 10.46 5.84
C TYR A 100 16.63 9.48 6.06
N GLU A 101 16.43 8.22 5.74
CA GLU A 101 17.48 7.20 5.85
C GLU A 101 18.53 7.34 4.76
N VAL A 102 18.12 7.61 3.53
CA VAL A 102 19.02 7.63 2.36
C VAL A 102 19.61 9.01 2.11
N ARG A 103 18.84 10.06 2.24
CA ARG A 103 19.26 11.46 2.04
C ARG A 103 19.88 11.75 0.68
N LEU A 104 19.45 11.07 -0.36
CA LEU A 104 19.85 11.36 -1.74
C LEU A 104 18.77 12.22 -2.40
N PRO A 105 19.14 13.34 -3.04
CA PRO A 105 18.16 14.18 -3.76
C PRO A 105 17.38 13.41 -4.81
N ALA A 106 18.05 12.53 -5.55
CA ALA A 106 17.41 11.70 -6.58
C ALA A 106 16.35 10.78 -5.97
N PHE A 107 16.63 10.18 -4.82
CA PHE A 107 15.66 9.32 -4.13
C PHE A 107 14.47 10.12 -3.59
N ARG A 108 14.73 11.30 -3.05
CA ARG A 108 13.64 12.19 -2.60
C ARG A 108 12.72 12.55 -3.76
N GLN A 109 13.28 12.91 -4.90
CA GLN A 109 12.52 13.27 -6.09
C GLN A 109 11.72 12.08 -6.61
N MET A 110 12.32 10.90 -6.66
CA MET A 110 11.65 9.67 -7.06
C MET A 110 10.48 9.33 -6.15
N THR A 111 10.69 9.45 -4.84
CA THR A 111 9.64 9.20 -3.83
C THR A 111 8.49 10.19 -3.99
N ASN A 112 8.79 11.47 -4.22
CA ASN A 112 7.74 12.47 -4.42
C ASN A 112 6.89 12.17 -5.66
N HIS A 113 7.52 11.76 -6.76
CA HIS A 113 6.78 11.34 -7.96
C HIS A 113 5.90 10.14 -7.68
N PHE A 114 6.43 9.14 -6.97
CA PHE A 114 5.68 7.95 -6.61
C PHE A 114 4.44 8.28 -5.77
N LEU A 115 4.61 9.13 -4.75
CA LEU A 115 3.51 9.53 -3.88
C LEU A 115 2.43 10.31 -4.61
N ARG A 116 2.82 11.18 -5.56
CA ARG A 116 1.87 11.93 -6.38
C ARG A 116 1.03 11.01 -7.25
N VAL A 117 1.64 10.03 -7.87
CA VAL A 117 0.92 9.06 -8.71
C VAL A 117 0.01 8.18 -7.86
N ARG A 118 0.50 7.69 -6.73
CA ARG A 118 -0.27 6.75 -5.90
C ARG A 118 -1.41 7.43 -5.15
N TYR A 119 -1.18 8.60 -4.58
CA TYR A 119 -2.15 9.26 -3.68
C TYR A 119 -2.66 10.60 -4.19
N GLY A 120 -1.99 11.23 -5.13
CA GLY A 120 -2.25 12.60 -5.55
C GLY A 120 -3.02 12.75 -6.86
N ASN A 121 -3.55 11.68 -7.43
CA ASN A 121 -4.27 11.68 -8.71
C ASN A 121 -3.46 12.24 -9.90
N PHE A 122 -2.14 12.22 -9.82
CA PHE A 122 -1.31 12.55 -10.96
C PHE A 122 -1.34 11.41 -11.97
N GLU A 123 -1.43 11.77 -13.24
CA GLU A 123 -1.43 10.78 -14.31
C GLU A 123 -0.08 10.11 -14.43
N ALA A 124 -0.09 8.78 -14.48
CA ALA A 124 1.12 8.01 -14.72
C ALA A 124 1.35 7.94 -16.24
N THR A 125 2.41 8.63 -16.71
CA THR A 125 2.75 8.69 -18.11
C THR A 125 4.04 7.93 -18.40
N GLU A 126 4.28 7.64 -19.68
CA GLU A 126 5.53 7.04 -20.11
C GLU A 126 6.73 7.94 -19.80
N GLU A 127 6.56 9.25 -19.99
CA GLU A 127 7.60 10.23 -19.67
C GLU A 127 7.97 10.21 -18.20
N LEU A 128 6.98 10.14 -17.33
CA LEU A 128 7.21 10.06 -15.89
C LEU A 128 7.93 8.75 -15.51
N PHE A 129 7.56 7.64 -16.14
CA PHE A 129 8.26 6.38 -15.92
C PHE A 129 9.74 6.47 -16.31
N ARG A 130 10.01 7.06 -17.46
CA ARG A 130 11.39 7.24 -17.93
C ARG A 130 12.19 8.19 -17.05
N GLU A 131 11.57 9.25 -16.55
CA GLU A 131 12.18 10.15 -15.59
C GLU A 131 12.54 9.41 -14.30
N MET A 132 11.63 8.59 -13.79
CA MET A 132 11.89 7.79 -12.59
C MET A 132 12.98 6.75 -12.83
N GLN A 133 13.04 6.19 -14.03
CA GLN A 133 14.09 5.25 -14.40
C GLN A 133 15.48 5.92 -14.39
N ALA A 134 15.57 7.15 -14.90
CA ALA A 134 16.79 7.93 -14.83
C ALA A 134 17.19 8.26 -13.40
N LEU A 135 16.22 8.55 -12.52
CA LEU A 135 16.46 8.78 -11.11
C LEU A 135 16.96 7.50 -10.42
N GLN A 136 16.43 6.34 -10.78
CA GLN A 136 16.92 5.07 -10.26
C GLN A 136 18.40 4.86 -10.62
N GLU A 137 18.80 5.16 -11.83
CA GLU A 137 20.20 5.06 -12.24
C GLU A 137 21.10 6.01 -11.45
N GLU A 138 20.63 7.22 -11.19
CA GLU A 138 21.38 8.18 -10.35
C GLU A 138 21.54 7.65 -8.93
N ILE A 139 20.51 7.03 -8.37
CA ILE A 139 20.54 6.45 -7.03
C ILE A 139 21.56 5.31 -6.98
N GLU A 140 21.59 4.46 -8.00
CA GLU A 140 22.58 3.37 -8.10
C GLU A 140 24.00 3.90 -8.12
N LYS A 141 24.26 4.94 -8.90
CA LYS A 141 25.58 5.58 -8.99
C LYS A 141 25.98 6.24 -7.66
N GLY A 142 25.04 6.92 -7.01
CA GLY A 142 25.27 7.52 -5.70
C GLY A 142 25.54 6.49 -4.60
N GLY A 143 25.09 5.26 -4.78
CA GLY A 143 25.38 4.15 -3.88
C GLY A 143 26.72 3.48 -4.09
N ALA A 144 27.35 3.73 -5.23
CA ALA A 144 28.61 3.09 -5.60
C ALA A 144 29.87 3.85 -5.08
N VAL A 145 29.66 5.01 -4.47
CA VAL A 145 30.76 5.85 -3.97
C VAL A 145 31.01 5.61 -2.48
#